data_19b334837db011bf31652a9ce15328bf
#
_entry.id   19b334837db011bf31652a9ce15328bf
#
_cell.length_a   1.000
_cell.length_b   1.000
_cell.length_c   1.000
_cell.angle_alpha   90.00
_cell.angle_beta   90.00
_cell.angle_gamma   90.00
#
_symmetry.space_group_name_H-M   'P 1'
#
loop_
_entity.id
_entity.type
_entity.pdbx_description
1 polymer ?
#
loop_
_entity_poly.entity_id
_entity_poly.type
_entity_poly.pdbx_seq_one_letter_code
_entity_poly.pdbx_strand_id
1 'polypeptide(L)'
;MFRKAAVRGLFYPASPEEAEGFISENMSGAPLCEALAVMLPHAGWIYSGRTAVNTASRVNIPDKVILMGPNHTGLGARISVYPEGSWETPFGDAAIDSETASKLTASHLCTADTAAHINEHSLEVIVPILKYLNPNVRITPVTMMGLSTETCRALGELLASVCDDKTLVVVSSDMNHFENASATERKDGAALQAVLALDEKALAVTVSGMNISMCGAVPAAAAISYCKLRGCTKAELTEHTHSGFVSGDYDRVVGYAGVIFHK
;
A
#
# COMPACT_ATOMS: atom_id res chain seq x y z
N MET A 1 -13.13 -18.29 3.53
CA MET A 1 -11.70 -18.72 3.45
C MET A 1 -10.90 -18.06 4.58
N PHE A 2 -9.79 -18.68 5.02
CA PHE A 2 -8.93 -18.11 6.07
C PHE A 2 -7.48 -18.10 5.58
N ARG A 3 -6.85 -16.91 5.57
CA ARG A 3 -5.45 -16.75 5.22
C ARG A 3 -4.62 -16.60 6.49
N LYS A 4 -3.78 -17.59 6.74
CA LYS A 4 -2.76 -17.49 7.79
C LYS A 4 -1.72 -16.44 7.42
N ALA A 5 -1.20 -15.77 8.43
CA ALA A 5 -0.08 -14.86 8.28
C ALA A 5 1.17 -15.60 7.75
N ALA A 6 1.77 -15.10 6.68
CA ALA A 6 2.95 -15.67 6.05
C ALA A 6 4.27 -15.13 6.64
N VAL A 7 4.26 -13.89 7.14
CA VAL A 7 5.47 -13.18 7.60
C VAL A 7 5.40 -12.64 9.04
N ARG A 8 4.38 -13.05 9.80
CA ARG A 8 4.26 -12.76 11.24
C ARG A 8 5.48 -13.29 12.01
N GLY A 9 6.07 -12.45 12.85
CA GLY A 9 7.31 -12.75 13.58
C GLY A 9 8.59 -12.62 12.74
N LEU A 10 8.46 -12.30 11.44
CA LEU A 10 9.59 -12.05 10.55
C LEU A 10 9.61 -10.58 10.09
N PHE A 11 8.49 -10.06 9.56
CA PHE A 11 8.37 -8.68 9.07
C PHE A 11 7.73 -7.75 10.10
N TYR A 12 6.94 -8.29 11.00
CA TYR A 12 6.31 -7.53 12.09
C TYR A 12 6.18 -8.43 13.33
N PRO A 13 6.01 -7.87 14.55
CA PRO A 13 5.96 -8.63 15.78
C PRO A 13 4.89 -9.73 15.77
N ALA A 14 5.22 -10.87 16.38
CA ALA A 14 4.30 -11.99 16.50
C ALA A 14 3.26 -11.77 17.59
N SER A 15 3.64 -11.12 18.72
CA SER A 15 2.74 -10.87 19.84
C SER A 15 1.92 -9.61 19.63
N PRO A 16 0.65 -9.60 20.07
CA PRO A 16 -0.19 -8.39 20.04
C PRO A 16 0.43 -7.24 20.82
N GLU A 17 1.01 -7.52 21.99
CA GLU A 17 1.56 -6.53 22.90
C GLU A 17 2.78 -5.81 22.27
N GLU A 18 3.68 -6.55 21.62
CA GLU A 18 4.83 -5.98 20.92
C GLU A 18 4.40 -5.16 19.70
N ALA A 19 3.41 -5.67 18.96
CA ALA A 19 2.87 -4.98 17.80
C ALA A 19 2.16 -3.67 18.19
N GLU A 20 1.35 -3.70 19.26
CA GLU A 20 0.71 -2.52 19.84
C GLU A 20 1.73 -1.50 20.34
N GLY A 21 2.75 -1.94 21.10
CA GLY A 21 3.83 -1.08 21.57
C GLY A 21 4.51 -0.36 20.41
N PHE A 22 4.89 -1.10 19.37
CA PHE A 22 5.52 -0.53 18.18
C PHE A 22 4.61 0.51 17.50
N ILE A 23 3.34 0.19 17.29
CA ILE A 23 2.40 1.12 16.64
C ILE A 23 2.22 2.37 17.49
N SER A 24 1.96 2.22 18.80
CA SER A 24 1.72 3.34 19.70
C SER A 24 2.90 4.32 19.78
N GLU A 25 4.13 3.81 19.79
CA GLU A 25 5.35 4.61 19.81
C GLU A 25 5.60 5.41 18.52
N ASN A 26 5.05 4.95 17.40
CA ASN A 26 5.27 5.54 16.08
C ASN A 26 4.06 6.29 15.51
N MET A 27 2.97 6.41 16.27
CA MET A 27 1.80 7.20 15.86
C MET A 27 2.14 8.68 15.71
N SER A 28 1.57 9.29 14.70
CA SER A 28 1.65 10.74 14.52
C SER A 28 0.82 11.46 15.57
N GLY A 29 1.35 12.57 16.09
CA GLY A 29 0.56 13.52 16.90
C GLY A 29 -0.26 14.52 16.08
N ALA A 30 -0.24 14.42 14.75
CA ALA A 30 -0.97 15.33 13.86
C ALA A 30 -2.49 15.04 13.90
N PRO A 31 -3.33 16.06 13.65
CA PRO A 31 -4.77 15.87 13.54
C PRO A 31 -5.12 14.87 12.42
N LEU A 32 -6.18 14.08 12.64
CA LEU A 32 -6.73 13.19 11.62
C LEU A 32 -7.30 13.99 10.45
N CYS A 33 -7.08 13.48 9.25
CA CYS A 33 -7.67 14.02 8.03
C CYS A 33 -8.47 12.96 7.25
N GLU A 34 -9.36 13.42 6.39
CA GLU A 34 -10.05 12.58 5.41
C GLU A 34 -9.16 12.42 4.18
N ALA A 35 -9.04 11.18 3.70
CA ALA A 35 -8.23 10.84 2.54
C ALA A 35 -9.00 9.95 1.56
N LEU A 36 -8.72 10.11 0.27
CA LEU A 36 -9.18 9.19 -0.77
C LEU A 36 -8.26 7.97 -0.84
N ALA A 37 -6.95 8.20 -0.67
CA ALA A 37 -5.95 7.15 -0.65
C ALA A 37 -4.76 7.50 0.25
N VAL A 38 -4.00 6.47 0.63
CA VAL A 38 -2.68 6.60 1.27
C VAL A 38 -1.69 5.65 0.61
N MET A 39 -0.41 6.03 0.55
CA MET A 39 0.68 5.14 0.14
C MET A 39 1.56 4.86 1.36
N LEU A 40 1.79 3.58 1.63
CA LEU A 40 2.52 3.08 2.79
C LEU A 40 3.59 2.09 2.35
N PRO A 41 4.79 2.10 2.96
CA PRO A 41 5.83 1.11 2.68
C PRO A 41 5.54 -0.23 3.38
N HIS A 42 6.14 -1.32 2.87
CA HIS A 42 5.87 -2.69 3.33
C HIS A 42 7.11 -3.55 3.62
N ALA A 43 8.28 -2.96 3.75
CA ALA A 43 9.42 -3.67 4.31
C ALA A 43 9.13 -4.09 5.77
N GLY A 44 9.99 -4.92 6.35
CA GLY A 44 9.85 -5.26 7.77
C GLY A 44 9.72 -4.01 8.65
N TRP A 45 8.88 -4.06 9.67
CA TRP A 45 8.54 -2.91 10.52
C TRP A 45 9.75 -2.24 11.17
N ILE A 46 10.81 -2.98 11.44
CA ILE A 46 12.07 -2.42 11.94
C ILE A 46 12.64 -1.34 11.00
N TYR A 47 12.38 -1.45 9.69
CA TYR A 47 12.89 -0.52 8.68
C TYR A 47 11.88 0.53 8.26
N SER A 48 10.66 0.11 7.91
CA SER A 48 9.66 0.97 7.28
C SER A 48 8.40 1.19 8.13
N GLY A 49 8.24 0.42 9.21
CA GLY A 49 7.02 0.44 10.03
C GLY A 49 6.73 1.80 10.64
N ARG A 50 7.77 2.55 11.05
CA ARG A 50 7.61 3.92 11.54
C ARG A 50 6.91 4.79 10.49
N THR A 51 7.40 4.80 9.25
CA THR A 51 6.81 5.60 8.17
C THR A 51 5.38 5.15 7.87
N ALA A 52 5.12 3.83 7.85
CA ALA A 52 3.78 3.30 7.63
C ALA A 52 2.80 3.72 8.73
N VAL A 53 3.19 3.57 10.01
CA VAL A 53 2.35 3.94 11.16
C VAL A 53 2.14 5.45 11.23
N ASN A 54 3.22 6.25 11.12
CA ASN A 54 3.13 7.71 11.14
C ASN A 54 2.13 8.22 10.10
N THR A 55 2.21 7.69 8.88
CA THR A 55 1.32 8.10 7.78
C THR A 55 -0.11 7.64 8.00
N ALA A 56 -0.32 6.35 8.30
CA ALA A 56 -1.65 5.77 8.48
C ALA A 56 -2.40 6.39 9.66
N SER A 57 -1.70 6.70 10.76
CA SER A 57 -2.31 7.31 11.96
C SER A 57 -2.70 8.79 11.79
N ARG A 58 -2.39 9.41 10.65
CA ARG A 58 -2.87 10.76 10.29
C ARG A 58 -4.19 10.74 9.53
N VAL A 59 -4.69 9.55 9.18
CA VAL A 59 -5.90 9.39 8.38
C VAL A 59 -6.99 8.71 9.19
N ASN A 60 -8.22 9.19 9.05
CA ASN A 60 -9.38 8.48 9.57
C ASN A 60 -9.58 7.19 8.75
N ILE A 61 -9.19 6.04 9.32
CA ILE A 61 -9.31 4.74 8.65
C ILE A 61 -10.78 4.28 8.71
N PRO A 62 -11.50 4.23 7.58
CA PRO A 62 -12.89 3.80 7.56
C PRO A 62 -13.01 2.27 7.66
N ASP A 63 -14.24 1.77 7.80
CA ASP A 63 -14.51 0.33 7.85
C ASP A 63 -14.24 -0.40 6.52
N LYS A 64 -14.18 0.31 5.40
CA LYS A 64 -13.91 -0.26 4.07
C LYS A 64 -12.57 0.20 3.55
N VAL A 65 -11.66 -0.73 3.31
CA VAL A 65 -10.33 -0.47 2.76
C VAL A 65 -10.06 -1.37 1.55
N ILE A 66 -9.78 -0.78 0.39
CA ILE A 66 -9.19 -1.50 -0.73
C ILE A 66 -7.67 -1.38 -0.60
N LEU A 67 -6.99 -2.50 -0.39
CA LEU A 67 -5.56 -2.56 -0.16
C LEU A 67 -4.86 -3.12 -1.41
N MET A 68 -4.09 -2.29 -2.11
CA MET A 68 -3.44 -2.61 -3.38
C MET A 68 -1.93 -2.66 -3.23
N GLY A 69 -1.29 -3.67 -3.80
CA GLY A 69 0.18 -3.80 -3.75
C GLY A 69 0.75 -4.70 -4.85
N PRO A 70 2.08 -4.77 -4.94
CA PRO A 70 2.76 -5.63 -5.88
C PRO A 70 2.57 -7.11 -5.53
N ASN A 71 2.63 -7.96 -6.54
CA ASN A 71 2.77 -9.40 -6.39
C ASN A 71 4.22 -9.80 -6.61
N HIS A 72 4.94 -10.09 -5.54
CA HIS A 72 6.35 -10.50 -5.59
C HIS A 72 6.52 -11.99 -5.89
N THR A 73 5.45 -12.79 -5.66
CA THR A 73 5.52 -14.24 -5.83
C THR A 73 5.42 -14.68 -7.29
N GLY A 74 4.83 -13.85 -8.14
CA GLY A 74 4.54 -14.19 -9.53
C GLY A 74 3.42 -15.24 -9.70
N LEU A 75 2.76 -15.64 -8.61
CA LEU A 75 1.66 -16.61 -8.63
C LEU A 75 0.31 -15.94 -8.87
N GLY A 76 -0.64 -16.69 -9.42
CA GLY A 76 -2.02 -16.27 -9.60
C GLY A 76 -2.25 -15.28 -10.76
N ALA A 77 -3.35 -14.55 -10.69
CA ALA A 77 -3.78 -13.64 -11.74
C ALA A 77 -3.00 -12.31 -11.72
N ARG A 78 -2.96 -11.62 -12.88
CA ARG A 78 -2.23 -10.34 -13.02
C ARG A 78 -2.81 -9.23 -12.16
N ILE A 79 -4.13 -9.18 -11.99
CA ILE A 79 -4.84 -8.36 -10.99
C ILE A 79 -5.70 -9.34 -10.20
N SER A 80 -5.20 -9.71 -9.04
CA SER A 80 -5.79 -10.73 -8.17
C SER A 80 -6.50 -10.08 -7.01
N VAL A 81 -7.78 -10.40 -6.83
CA VAL A 81 -8.61 -9.95 -5.71
C VAL A 81 -8.88 -11.12 -4.79
N TYR A 82 -8.55 -11.00 -3.50
CA TYR A 82 -8.90 -12.01 -2.51
C TYR A 82 -10.40 -11.94 -2.21
N PRO A 83 -11.19 -13.01 -2.50
CA PRO A 83 -12.63 -12.83 -2.69
C PRO A 83 -13.45 -12.77 -1.40
N GLU A 84 -13.11 -13.58 -0.36
CA GLU A 84 -13.93 -13.73 0.85
C GLU A 84 -13.17 -14.33 2.03
N GLY A 85 -13.71 -14.21 3.23
CA GLY A 85 -13.18 -14.81 4.45
C GLY A 85 -12.45 -13.81 5.32
N SER A 86 -11.25 -14.17 5.82
CA SER A 86 -10.45 -13.30 6.70
C SER A 86 -8.96 -13.56 6.60
N TRP A 87 -8.16 -12.55 7.02
CA TRP A 87 -6.72 -12.63 7.16
C TRP A 87 -6.31 -12.53 8.62
N GLU A 88 -5.41 -13.43 9.04
CA GLU A 88 -4.86 -13.44 10.38
C GLU A 88 -4.01 -12.19 10.66
N THR A 89 -4.23 -11.56 11.83
CA THR A 89 -3.37 -10.48 12.36
C THR A 89 -3.12 -10.66 13.86
N PRO A 90 -2.13 -9.98 14.45
CA PRO A 90 -1.95 -9.97 15.91
C PRO A 90 -3.16 -9.41 16.67
N PHE A 91 -3.99 -8.57 16.03
CA PHE A 91 -5.15 -7.91 16.64
C PHE A 91 -6.48 -8.59 16.31
N GLY A 92 -6.45 -9.88 16.02
CA GLY A 92 -7.58 -10.64 15.52
C GLY A 92 -7.70 -10.60 14.01
N ASP A 93 -8.66 -11.33 13.48
CA ASP A 93 -8.83 -11.47 12.04
C ASP A 93 -9.33 -10.20 11.38
N ALA A 94 -8.73 -9.82 10.27
CA ALA A 94 -9.25 -8.79 9.37
C ALA A 94 -10.22 -9.42 8.37
N ALA A 95 -11.50 -9.10 8.48
CA ALA A 95 -12.53 -9.63 7.58
C ALA A 95 -12.35 -9.08 6.16
N ILE A 96 -12.66 -9.92 5.15
CA ILE A 96 -12.72 -9.49 3.76
C ILE A 96 -14.05 -8.80 3.48
N ASP A 97 -14.01 -7.63 2.81
CA ASP A 97 -15.21 -7.01 2.23
C ASP A 97 -15.57 -7.73 0.92
N SER A 98 -16.29 -8.83 1.04
CA SER A 98 -16.68 -9.67 -0.09
C SER A 98 -17.63 -8.96 -1.07
N GLU A 99 -18.38 -7.96 -0.63
CA GLU A 99 -19.21 -7.14 -1.50
C GLU A 99 -18.34 -6.32 -2.45
N THR A 100 -17.35 -5.60 -1.92
CA THR A 100 -16.40 -4.84 -2.73
C THR A 100 -15.56 -5.76 -3.63
N ALA A 101 -15.09 -6.91 -3.10
CA ALA A 101 -14.37 -7.90 -3.87
C ALA A 101 -15.20 -8.41 -5.06
N SER A 102 -16.49 -8.69 -4.85
CA SER A 102 -17.39 -9.14 -5.92
C SER A 102 -17.62 -8.06 -6.99
N LYS A 103 -17.75 -6.79 -6.59
CA LYS A 103 -17.87 -5.66 -7.54
C LYS A 103 -16.63 -5.53 -8.42
N LEU A 104 -15.43 -5.67 -7.84
CA LEU A 104 -14.18 -5.61 -8.61
C LEU A 104 -14.05 -6.78 -9.57
N THR A 105 -14.37 -7.99 -9.12
CA THR A 105 -14.23 -9.22 -9.92
C THR A 105 -15.36 -9.42 -10.94
N ALA A 106 -16.42 -8.64 -10.89
CA ALA A 106 -17.41 -8.54 -11.97
C ALA A 106 -16.84 -7.88 -13.23
N SER A 107 -15.73 -7.13 -13.10
CA SER A 107 -14.99 -6.58 -14.24
C SER A 107 -14.02 -7.64 -14.81
N HIS A 108 -13.85 -7.63 -16.13
CA HIS A 108 -12.84 -8.45 -16.81
C HIS A 108 -11.38 -8.10 -16.45
N LEU A 109 -11.15 -6.96 -15.78
CA LEU A 109 -9.81 -6.54 -15.34
C LEU A 109 -9.31 -7.36 -14.16
N CYS A 110 -10.19 -7.77 -13.25
CA CYS A 110 -9.85 -8.38 -11.98
C CYS A 110 -10.30 -9.85 -11.93
N THR A 111 -9.50 -10.69 -11.30
CA THR A 111 -9.81 -12.10 -11.11
C THR A 111 -9.92 -12.44 -9.63
N ALA A 112 -10.97 -13.14 -9.22
CA ALA A 112 -11.05 -13.74 -7.89
C ALA A 112 -9.99 -14.85 -7.77
N ASP A 113 -8.97 -14.62 -6.96
CA ASP A 113 -7.83 -15.52 -6.85
C ASP A 113 -7.19 -15.40 -5.47
N THR A 114 -6.87 -16.53 -4.85
CA THR A 114 -6.19 -16.61 -3.56
C THR A 114 -4.70 -16.94 -3.70
N ALA A 115 -4.29 -17.58 -4.81
CA ALA A 115 -2.92 -18.06 -4.99
C ALA A 115 -1.89 -16.92 -4.95
N ALA A 116 -2.24 -15.76 -5.52
CA ALA A 116 -1.41 -14.57 -5.51
C ALA A 116 -1.16 -14.00 -4.11
N HIS A 117 -1.99 -14.36 -3.12
CA HIS A 117 -1.97 -13.75 -1.78
C HIS A 117 -1.36 -14.64 -0.70
N ILE A 118 -1.34 -15.97 -0.89
CA ILE A 118 -1.01 -16.92 0.21
C ILE A 118 0.36 -16.62 0.83
N ASN A 119 1.38 -16.40 0.01
CA ASN A 119 2.75 -16.15 0.45
C ASN A 119 3.22 -14.72 0.16
N GLU A 120 2.31 -13.83 -0.27
CA GLU A 120 2.64 -12.44 -0.57
C GLU A 120 2.62 -11.60 0.71
N HIS A 121 3.69 -10.86 0.96
CA HIS A 121 3.88 -10.07 2.17
C HIS A 121 3.46 -8.61 2.03
N SER A 122 3.47 -8.05 0.82
CA SER A 122 3.32 -6.60 0.58
C SER A 122 2.07 -5.99 1.22
N LEU A 123 0.96 -6.73 1.20
CA LEU A 123 -0.28 -6.27 1.82
C LEU A 123 -0.35 -6.69 3.30
N GLU A 124 0.12 -7.90 3.61
CA GLU A 124 0.04 -8.46 4.96
C GLU A 124 0.71 -7.58 6.01
N VAL A 125 1.87 -6.99 5.69
CA VAL A 125 2.65 -6.12 6.59
C VAL A 125 1.85 -4.89 7.03
N ILE A 126 0.94 -4.40 6.20
CA ILE A 126 0.12 -3.20 6.44
C ILE A 126 -1.17 -3.54 7.21
N VAL A 127 -1.76 -4.72 6.99
CA VAL A 127 -3.07 -5.08 7.57
C VAL A 127 -3.11 -4.95 9.09
N PRO A 128 -2.08 -5.36 9.89
CA PRO A 128 -2.12 -5.18 11.34
C PRO A 128 -2.18 -3.72 11.77
N ILE A 129 -1.52 -2.80 11.05
CA ILE A 129 -1.59 -1.35 11.33
C ILE A 129 -3.02 -0.86 11.14
N LEU A 130 -3.66 -1.21 10.02
CA LEU A 130 -5.04 -0.83 9.73
C LEU A 130 -6.01 -1.40 10.77
N LYS A 131 -5.80 -2.67 11.16
CA LYS A 131 -6.64 -3.36 12.14
C LYS A 131 -6.53 -2.78 13.55
N TYR A 132 -5.35 -2.32 13.92
CA TYR A 132 -5.12 -1.60 15.18
C TYR A 132 -5.80 -0.23 15.17
N LEU A 133 -5.65 0.54 14.09
CA LEU A 133 -6.24 1.88 13.96
C LEU A 133 -7.77 1.85 13.84
N ASN A 134 -8.32 0.83 13.19
CA ASN A 134 -9.78 0.57 13.16
C ASN A 134 -10.08 -0.93 13.35
N PRO A 135 -10.50 -1.36 14.54
CA PRO A 135 -10.83 -2.75 14.82
C PRO A 135 -11.96 -3.34 13.95
N ASN A 136 -12.80 -2.50 13.35
CA ASN A 136 -13.91 -2.90 12.47
C ASN A 136 -13.51 -2.95 10.98
N VAL A 137 -12.26 -2.64 10.64
CA VAL A 137 -11.82 -2.60 9.24
C VAL A 137 -12.08 -3.92 8.52
N ARG A 138 -12.66 -3.81 7.33
CA ARG A 138 -12.81 -4.88 6.35
C ARG A 138 -11.96 -4.53 5.14
N ILE A 139 -11.16 -5.48 4.68
CA ILE A 139 -10.19 -5.26 3.62
C ILE A 139 -10.61 -5.93 2.32
N THR A 140 -10.28 -5.31 1.20
CA THR A 140 -10.33 -5.92 -0.13
C THR A 140 -8.91 -5.96 -0.67
N PRO A 141 -8.17 -7.08 -0.45
CA PRO A 141 -6.80 -7.20 -0.91
C PRO A 141 -6.73 -7.37 -2.42
N VAL A 142 -5.88 -6.58 -3.09
CA VAL A 142 -5.65 -6.62 -4.53
C VAL A 142 -4.15 -6.64 -4.79
N THR A 143 -3.61 -7.74 -5.29
CA THR A 143 -2.22 -7.81 -5.73
C THR A 143 -2.10 -7.68 -7.25
N MET A 144 -1.02 -7.05 -7.70
CA MET A 144 -0.82 -6.73 -9.10
C MET A 144 0.57 -7.09 -9.57
N MET A 145 0.65 -7.66 -10.78
CA MET A 145 1.89 -7.77 -11.55
C MET A 145 2.03 -6.56 -12.49
N GLY A 146 3.14 -6.48 -13.24
CA GLY A 146 3.38 -5.39 -14.19
C GLY A 146 2.21 -5.20 -15.16
N LEU A 147 1.69 -3.97 -15.22
CA LEU A 147 0.56 -3.55 -16.06
C LEU A 147 0.97 -2.37 -16.94
N SER A 148 0.26 -2.18 -18.05
CA SER A 148 0.39 -0.95 -18.85
C SER A 148 -0.28 0.24 -18.16
N THR A 149 0.12 1.44 -18.52
CA THR A 149 -0.49 2.68 -18.00
C THR A 149 -1.99 2.74 -18.30
N GLU A 150 -2.41 2.23 -19.47
CA GLU A 150 -3.83 2.15 -19.85
C GLU A 150 -4.60 1.23 -18.90
N THR A 151 -4.02 0.08 -18.54
CA THR A 151 -4.65 -0.86 -17.59
C THR A 151 -4.71 -0.25 -16.19
N CYS A 152 -3.67 0.47 -15.75
CA CYS A 152 -3.70 1.20 -14.47
C CYS A 152 -4.81 2.25 -14.44
N ARG A 153 -5.01 2.99 -15.54
CA ARG A 153 -6.09 3.97 -15.65
C ARG A 153 -7.46 3.30 -15.63
N ALA A 154 -7.66 2.21 -16.40
CA ALA A 154 -8.90 1.46 -16.39
C ALA A 154 -9.23 0.90 -14.98
N LEU A 155 -8.21 0.46 -14.23
CA LEU A 155 -8.40 0.06 -12.84
C LEU A 155 -8.78 1.25 -11.95
N GLY A 156 -8.18 2.43 -12.15
CA GLY A 156 -8.59 3.65 -11.45
C GLY A 156 -10.04 4.04 -11.72
N GLU A 157 -10.51 3.89 -12.95
CA GLU A 157 -11.92 4.09 -13.35
C GLU A 157 -12.85 3.08 -12.66
N LEU A 158 -12.44 1.81 -12.62
CA LEU A 158 -13.17 0.76 -11.91
C LEU A 158 -13.27 1.06 -10.42
N LEU A 159 -12.16 1.44 -9.78
CA LEU A 159 -12.14 1.85 -8.37
C LEU A 159 -13.09 3.02 -8.12
N ALA A 160 -13.08 4.04 -8.99
CA ALA A 160 -13.97 5.20 -8.86
C ALA A 160 -15.45 4.83 -8.96
N SER A 161 -15.78 3.77 -9.70
CA SER A 161 -17.17 3.26 -9.82
C SER A 161 -17.60 2.39 -8.64
N VAL A 162 -16.66 1.73 -7.97
CA VAL A 162 -16.93 0.76 -6.87
C VAL A 162 -16.84 1.43 -5.50
N CYS A 163 -15.91 2.37 -5.29
CA CYS A 163 -15.68 3.03 -4.02
C CYS A 163 -16.79 4.06 -3.73
N ASP A 164 -17.34 3.97 -2.53
CA ASP A 164 -18.16 5.04 -1.95
C ASP A 164 -17.30 6.05 -1.16
N ASP A 165 -17.94 7.05 -0.54
CA ASP A 165 -17.25 8.08 0.25
C ASP A 165 -16.68 7.57 1.58
N LYS A 166 -16.96 6.32 1.94
CA LYS A 166 -16.49 5.64 3.15
C LYS A 166 -15.48 4.53 2.81
N THR A 167 -14.87 4.60 1.64
CA THR A 167 -13.85 3.65 1.20
C THR A 167 -12.50 4.35 1.09
N LEU A 168 -11.48 3.83 1.76
CA LEU A 168 -10.11 4.26 1.63
C LEU A 168 -9.35 3.31 0.70
N VAL A 169 -8.57 3.86 -0.23
CA VAL A 169 -7.62 3.08 -1.02
C VAL A 169 -6.25 3.16 -0.36
N VAL A 170 -5.67 2.01 -0.04
CA VAL A 170 -4.31 1.92 0.51
C VAL A 170 -3.38 1.31 -0.54
N VAL A 171 -2.34 2.04 -0.88
CA VAL A 171 -1.28 1.60 -1.79
C VAL A 171 -0.10 1.11 -0.96
N SER A 172 0.33 -0.11 -1.22
CA SER A 172 1.52 -0.69 -0.62
C SER A 172 2.71 -0.55 -1.57
N SER A 173 3.76 0.19 -1.18
CA SER A 173 4.94 0.40 -2.01
C SER A 173 6.16 0.79 -1.21
N ASP A 174 7.24 0.01 -1.37
CA ASP A 174 8.58 0.54 -1.12
C ASP A 174 9.06 1.30 -2.37
N MET A 175 10.08 2.16 -2.19
CA MET A 175 10.62 3.00 -3.24
C MET A 175 11.80 2.30 -3.96
N ASN A 176 12.89 2.99 -4.27
CA ASN A 176 14.03 2.38 -4.96
C ASN A 176 14.79 1.40 -4.05
N HIS A 177 15.36 0.33 -4.65
CA HIS A 177 16.00 -0.77 -3.91
C HIS A 177 17.47 -0.94 -4.30
N PHE A 178 18.29 -1.26 -3.29
CA PHE A 178 19.65 -1.82 -3.40
C PHE A 178 20.68 -0.97 -4.15
N GLU A 179 20.45 0.33 -4.21
CA GLU A 179 21.46 1.32 -4.60
C GLU A 179 21.96 2.09 -3.37
N ASN A 180 23.02 2.90 -3.53
CA ASN A 180 23.49 3.73 -2.44
C ASN A 180 22.45 4.83 -2.09
N ALA A 181 22.55 5.36 -0.88
CA ALA A 181 21.57 6.32 -0.34
C ALA A 181 21.36 7.52 -1.27
N SER A 182 22.44 8.15 -1.78
CA SER A 182 22.33 9.32 -2.66
C SER A 182 21.61 9.01 -3.99
N ALA A 183 21.89 7.84 -4.60
CA ALA A 183 21.20 7.41 -5.81
C ALA A 183 19.72 7.12 -5.53
N THR A 184 19.44 6.45 -4.41
CA THR A 184 18.08 6.13 -3.98
C THR A 184 17.27 7.39 -3.69
N GLU A 185 17.81 8.33 -2.90
CA GLU A 185 17.13 9.61 -2.61
C GLU A 185 16.79 10.40 -3.88
N ARG A 186 17.72 10.45 -4.86
CA ARG A 186 17.47 11.13 -6.13
C ARG A 186 16.38 10.45 -6.96
N LYS A 187 16.38 9.12 -7.04
CA LYS A 187 15.40 8.33 -7.77
C LYS A 187 14.02 8.41 -7.10
N ASP A 188 13.97 8.23 -5.80
CA ASP A 188 12.75 8.36 -5.00
C ASP A 188 12.15 9.76 -5.14
N GLY A 189 12.99 10.80 -5.04
CA GLY A 189 12.55 12.18 -5.23
C GLY A 189 11.90 12.41 -6.58
N ALA A 190 12.45 11.85 -7.67
CA ALA A 190 11.87 11.96 -9.00
C ALA A 190 10.52 11.23 -9.11
N ALA A 191 10.39 10.01 -8.57
CA ALA A 191 9.13 9.27 -8.55
C ALA A 191 8.08 9.98 -7.67
N LEU A 192 8.48 10.47 -6.49
CA LEU A 192 7.60 11.21 -5.58
C LEU A 192 7.10 12.52 -6.18
N GLN A 193 7.90 13.24 -6.97
CA GLN A 193 7.42 14.42 -7.70
C GLN A 193 6.21 14.09 -8.59
N ALA A 194 6.24 12.98 -9.32
CA ALA A 194 5.13 12.54 -10.16
C ALA A 194 3.91 12.12 -9.31
N VAL A 195 4.13 11.41 -8.19
CA VAL A 195 3.06 11.02 -7.26
C VAL A 195 2.38 12.26 -6.67
N LEU A 196 3.15 13.24 -6.20
CA LEU A 196 2.65 14.46 -5.58
C LEU A 196 1.96 15.39 -6.59
N ALA A 197 2.38 15.34 -7.86
CA ALA A 197 1.72 16.04 -8.97
C ALA A 197 0.44 15.33 -9.45
N LEU A 198 0.08 14.16 -8.89
CA LEU A 198 -1.04 13.33 -9.32
C LEU A 198 -0.95 12.96 -10.82
N ASP A 199 0.26 12.67 -11.30
CA ASP A 199 0.51 12.36 -12.71
C ASP A 199 0.98 10.89 -12.87
N GLU A 200 0.01 10.00 -13.14
CA GLU A 200 0.25 8.56 -13.32
C GLU A 200 1.12 8.25 -14.56
N LYS A 201 1.08 9.13 -15.57
CA LYS A 201 1.90 8.96 -16.77
C LYS A 201 3.35 9.36 -16.51
N ALA A 202 3.55 10.51 -15.85
CA ALA A 202 4.87 10.95 -15.43
C ALA A 202 5.51 9.92 -14.50
N LEU A 203 4.75 9.33 -13.55
CA LEU A 203 5.25 8.27 -12.68
C LEU A 203 5.76 7.07 -13.50
N ALA A 204 4.97 6.57 -14.44
CA ALA A 204 5.35 5.43 -15.27
C ALA A 204 6.61 5.73 -16.13
N VAL A 205 6.67 6.92 -16.74
CA VAL A 205 7.83 7.36 -17.55
C VAL A 205 9.08 7.52 -16.69
N THR A 206 8.96 8.12 -15.51
CA THR A 206 10.08 8.35 -14.59
C THR A 206 10.62 7.04 -14.05
N VAL A 207 9.75 6.16 -13.57
CA VAL A 207 10.13 4.84 -13.03
C VAL A 207 10.85 4.02 -14.09
N SER A 208 10.32 3.94 -15.30
CA SER A 208 10.94 3.22 -16.41
C SER A 208 12.22 3.90 -16.90
N GLY A 209 12.21 5.20 -17.12
CA GLY A 209 13.33 5.95 -17.71
C GLY A 209 14.56 6.04 -16.81
N MET A 210 14.37 6.04 -15.49
CA MET A 210 15.46 6.06 -14.51
C MET A 210 15.78 4.67 -13.92
N ASN A 211 15.13 3.61 -14.38
CA ASN A 211 15.22 2.26 -13.79
C ASN A 211 15.01 2.28 -12.28
N ILE A 212 13.91 2.90 -11.83
CA ILE A 212 13.55 2.93 -10.40
C ILE A 212 12.86 1.62 -10.05
N SER A 213 13.35 0.94 -9.03
CA SER A 213 12.77 -0.35 -8.59
C SER A 213 11.62 -0.18 -7.59
N MET A 214 10.81 0.87 -7.74
CA MET A 214 9.60 1.09 -6.94
C MET A 214 8.60 -0.05 -7.18
N CYS A 215 8.45 -0.94 -6.19
CA CYS A 215 7.65 -2.16 -6.35
C CYS A 215 6.16 -1.88 -6.51
N GLY A 216 5.64 -0.83 -5.87
CA GLY A 216 4.24 -0.41 -5.95
C GLY A 216 3.95 0.67 -7.01
N ALA A 217 4.81 0.86 -8.02
CA ALA A 217 4.57 1.87 -9.06
C ALA A 217 3.23 1.65 -9.81
N VAL A 218 2.87 0.39 -10.07
CA VAL A 218 1.60 0.02 -10.71
C VAL A 218 0.39 0.34 -9.84
N PRO A 219 0.30 -0.14 -8.57
CA PRO A 219 -0.78 0.25 -7.67
C PRO A 219 -0.86 1.77 -7.44
N ALA A 220 0.27 2.47 -7.33
CA ALA A 220 0.31 3.92 -7.19
C ALA A 220 -0.28 4.64 -8.42
N ALA A 221 0.06 4.21 -9.64
CA ALA A 221 -0.50 4.78 -10.86
C ALA A 221 -2.03 4.60 -10.94
N ALA A 222 -2.54 3.41 -10.55
CA ALA A 222 -3.98 3.16 -10.49
C ALA A 222 -4.67 4.03 -9.42
N ALA A 223 -4.07 4.17 -8.24
CA ALA A 223 -4.59 5.03 -7.18
C ALA A 223 -4.59 6.51 -7.56
N ILE A 224 -3.56 7.01 -8.24
CA ILE A 224 -3.52 8.39 -8.76
C ILE A 224 -4.67 8.62 -9.73
N SER A 225 -4.89 7.69 -10.68
CA SER A 225 -6.02 7.77 -11.62
C SER A 225 -7.37 7.82 -10.88
N TYR A 226 -7.57 6.94 -9.89
CA TYR A 226 -8.74 6.95 -9.01
C TYR A 226 -8.90 8.29 -8.29
N CYS A 227 -7.86 8.78 -7.64
CA CYS A 227 -7.88 10.03 -6.88
C CYS A 227 -8.27 11.23 -7.74
N LYS A 228 -7.73 11.34 -8.97
CA LYS A 228 -8.11 12.40 -9.93
C LYS A 228 -9.60 12.34 -10.26
N LEU A 229 -10.15 11.17 -10.53
CA LEU A 229 -11.58 10.97 -10.83
C LEU A 229 -12.49 11.31 -9.64
N ARG A 230 -11.97 11.17 -8.42
CA ARG A 230 -12.69 11.51 -7.18
C ARG A 230 -12.43 12.95 -6.70
N GLY A 231 -11.76 13.77 -7.51
CA GLY A 231 -11.54 15.19 -7.24
C GLY A 231 -10.40 15.51 -6.28
N CYS A 232 -9.47 14.57 -6.04
CA CYS A 232 -8.25 14.85 -5.28
C CYS A 232 -7.45 15.96 -5.97
N THR A 233 -7.11 17.00 -5.20
CA THR A 233 -6.31 18.14 -5.69
C THR A 233 -4.95 18.24 -5.00
N LYS A 234 -4.72 17.46 -3.94
CA LYS A 234 -3.49 17.52 -3.14
C LYS A 234 -3.05 16.12 -2.72
N ALA A 235 -1.81 15.78 -3.04
CA ALA A 235 -1.07 14.70 -2.38
C ALA A 235 -0.02 15.31 -1.45
N GLU A 236 0.17 14.72 -0.26
CA GLU A 236 1.10 15.19 0.75
C GLU A 236 2.10 14.10 1.11
N LEU A 237 3.38 14.40 0.98
CA LEU A 237 4.46 13.56 1.49
C LEU A 237 4.55 13.75 3.01
N THR A 238 4.31 12.69 3.76
CA THR A 238 4.37 12.72 5.23
C THR A 238 5.77 12.42 5.76
N GLU A 239 6.46 11.50 5.12
CA GLU A 239 7.82 11.10 5.46
C GLU A 239 8.49 10.46 4.23
N HIS A 240 9.81 10.70 4.07
CA HIS A 240 10.68 9.97 3.15
C HIS A 240 11.96 9.61 3.89
N THR A 241 12.34 8.33 3.85
CA THR A 241 13.51 7.80 4.54
C THR A 241 14.06 6.57 3.80
N HIS A 242 15.08 5.90 4.33
CA HIS A 242 15.62 4.67 3.78
C HIS A 242 16.20 3.74 4.85
N SER A 243 16.39 2.46 4.52
CA SER A 243 16.85 1.41 5.44
C SER A 243 18.21 1.69 6.07
N GLY A 244 19.06 2.50 5.46
CA GLY A 244 20.40 2.83 5.95
C GLY A 244 20.42 3.52 7.31
N PHE A 245 19.35 4.28 7.66
CA PHE A 245 19.24 4.88 8.98
C PHE A 245 19.08 3.86 10.12
N VAL A 246 18.63 2.65 9.78
CA VAL A 246 18.45 1.54 10.75
C VAL A 246 19.61 0.56 10.68
N SER A 247 20.04 0.20 9.47
CA SER A 247 21.09 -0.81 9.26
C SER A 247 22.50 -0.28 9.43
N GLY A 248 22.72 1.03 9.24
CA GLY A 248 24.06 1.64 9.12
C GLY A 248 24.73 1.39 7.79
N ASP A 249 24.10 0.63 6.88
CA ASP A 249 24.60 0.40 5.51
C ASP A 249 23.97 1.43 4.57
N TYR A 250 24.79 2.35 4.04
CA TYR A 250 24.39 3.38 3.11
C TYR A 250 24.74 3.06 1.66
N ASP A 251 25.41 1.93 1.41
CA ASP A 251 25.82 1.51 0.07
C ASP A 251 24.71 0.74 -0.65
N ARG A 252 23.80 0.10 0.13
CA ARG A 252 22.69 -0.68 -0.41
C ARG A 252 21.42 -0.48 0.42
N VAL A 253 20.66 0.56 0.09
CA VAL A 253 19.46 0.92 0.83
C VAL A 253 18.18 0.59 0.06
N VAL A 254 17.06 0.55 0.79
CA VAL A 254 15.70 0.56 0.26
C VAL A 254 15.04 1.86 0.73
N GLY A 255 14.44 2.60 -0.18
CA GLY A 255 13.72 3.82 0.11
C GLY A 255 12.29 3.57 0.59
N TYR A 256 11.77 4.41 1.47
CA TYR A 256 10.42 4.34 2.04
C TYR A 256 9.76 5.70 2.00
N ALA A 257 8.49 5.75 1.63
CA ALA A 257 7.73 6.99 1.63
C ALA A 257 6.29 6.77 2.10
N GLY A 258 5.78 7.74 2.86
CA GLY A 258 4.38 7.84 3.20
C GLY A 258 3.73 9.01 2.46
N VAL A 259 2.59 8.78 1.80
CA VAL A 259 1.85 9.83 1.08
C VAL A 259 0.37 9.77 1.42
N ILE A 260 -0.26 10.92 1.63
CA ILE A 260 -1.71 11.07 1.82
C ILE A 260 -2.30 11.78 0.60
N PHE A 261 -3.31 11.18 -0.02
CA PHE A 261 -4.11 11.79 -1.09
C PHE A 261 -5.41 12.33 -0.49
N HIS A 262 -5.47 13.66 -0.33
CA HIS A 262 -6.55 14.32 0.41
C HIS A 262 -7.88 14.28 -0.37
N LYS A 263 -8.95 14.20 0.42
CA LYS A 263 -10.32 14.26 -0.10
C LYS A 263 -10.70 15.70 -0.43
#